data_0f321cc7fe756fd96e1411a2e6cb5801
#
_entry.id   0f321cc7fe756fd96e1411a2e6cb5801
#
_cell.length_a   1.000
_cell.length_b   1.000
_cell.length_c   1.000
_cell.angle_alpha   90.00
_cell.angle_beta   90.00
_cell.angle_gamma   90.00
#
_symmetry.space_group_name_H-M   'P 1'
#
loop_
_entity.id
_entity.type
_entity.pdbx_description
1 polymer ?
#
loop_
_entity_poly.entity_id
_entity_poly.type
_entity_poly.pdbx_seq_one_letter_code
_entity_poly.pdbx_strand_id
1 'polypeptide(L)'
;MKKIVYCLLYIVYCFAACTETVSNAKQETTQPDIYPDYIGVTIPVNIAPLNFSMMNESALLIDAVITDRHGHELHSQGDDAVDFDIDDWHTLLGENLGDSLTVTVSAKYEDGWHTYRPFSLYISADSIDYGLCYRLIAPGYEVWSKMGIYERDLSTFDEHTLIDNTLFEGCVNCHSFNRGNPADMSLHIRGLHGATLLRHNNSPIIAYNTKTDQTLGLCVYPYWHPSGRYVAYSTNTTRQLFHSADPNRIEVFDEASDVQVYDVEKNELIISPLLKQDSIYETFPVFSADGRSLYFCAARALPQGDLSEHSAKSAVPLDSIHYNLCRIDFDSATGTFGDHIETIIDAETQQKSISFPRPSYDGRFLCYTFSDYGQFSIWHHEADLHLLDLITGENCPMTAANSDDTESFHNCTTNSRWIVFSSRRDDGLFTRPYFCHVDTDGRVTKAFMLPQRNPRQFYRDRFLSFNVPEFIIAPTRFDGRKATRIINDESRRNFGVRK
;
A
#
# COMPACT_ATOMS: atom_id res chain seq x y z
N MET A 1 64.80 -10.52 36.96
CA MET A 1 63.76 -9.95 36.05
C MET A 1 62.77 -11.06 35.72
N LYS A 2 61.66 -11.08 36.45
CA LYS A 2 60.60 -12.10 36.23
C LYS A 2 59.64 -11.59 35.21
N LYS A 3 59.50 -12.29 34.04
CA LYS A 3 58.47 -12.00 33.06
C LYS A 3 57.15 -12.63 33.52
N ILE A 4 56.18 -11.83 33.82
CA ILE A 4 54.79 -12.26 34.11
C ILE A 4 54.12 -12.38 32.75
N VAL A 5 53.76 -13.61 32.39
CA VAL A 5 52.90 -13.95 31.23
C VAL A 5 51.45 -13.85 31.68
N TYR A 6 50.74 -12.83 31.22
CA TYR A 6 49.27 -12.77 31.37
C TYR A 6 48.63 -13.67 30.34
N CYS A 7 48.10 -14.81 30.74
CA CYS A 7 47.13 -15.57 29.97
C CYS A 7 45.79 -14.85 30.07
N LEU A 8 45.38 -14.17 29.00
CA LEU A 8 44.02 -13.70 28.77
C LEU A 8 43.16 -14.95 28.40
N LEU A 9 42.44 -15.48 29.37
CA LEU A 9 41.33 -16.39 29.13
C LEU A 9 40.18 -15.59 28.45
N TYR A 10 40.05 -15.72 27.15
CA TYR A 10 38.82 -15.36 26.45
C TYR A 10 37.75 -16.40 26.83
N ILE A 11 36.88 -16.06 27.74
CA ILE A 11 35.62 -16.77 27.95
C ILE A 11 34.72 -16.38 26.78
N VAL A 12 34.69 -17.19 25.75
CA VAL A 12 33.65 -17.18 24.74
C VAL A 12 32.38 -17.69 25.44
N TYR A 13 31.52 -16.77 25.86
CA TYR A 13 30.15 -17.13 26.19
C TYR A 13 29.46 -17.49 24.86
N CYS A 14 29.46 -18.76 24.54
CA CYS A 14 28.46 -19.33 23.64
C CYS A 14 27.12 -19.18 24.40
N PHE A 15 26.34 -18.18 24.06
CA PHE A 15 24.91 -18.23 24.28
C PHE A 15 24.36 -19.30 23.30
N ALA A 16 24.50 -20.58 23.70
CA ALA A 16 23.57 -21.56 23.20
C ALA A 16 22.22 -21.14 23.76
N ALA A 17 21.33 -20.64 22.92
CA ALA A 17 19.94 -20.48 23.28
C ALA A 17 19.49 -21.90 23.69
N CYS A 18 19.33 -22.14 24.97
CA CYS A 18 18.77 -23.40 25.47
C CYS A 18 17.30 -23.39 25.10
N THR A 19 16.95 -24.01 23.98
CA THR A 19 15.55 -24.28 23.65
C THR A 19 14.98 -25.22 24.72
N GLU A 20 13.86 -24.83 25.31
CA GLU A 20 13.18 -25.69 26.29
C GLU A 20 12.32 -26.70 25.53
N THR A 21 12.52 -28.00 25.84
CA THR A 21 11.76 -29.04 25.17
C THR A 21 10.29 -29.03 25.59
N VAL A 22 9.40 -28.99 24.60
CA VAL A 22 7.96 -29.16 24.84
C VAL A 22 7.72 -30.55 25.38
N SER A 23 7.24 -30.67 26.63
CA SER A 23 7.02 -31.94 27.30
C SER A 23 5.71 -31.93 28.10
N ASN A 24 5.02 -33.07 28.12
CA ASN A 24 3.75 -33.23 28.83
C ASN A 24 2.70 -32.17 28.48
N ALA A 25 2.70 -31.69 27.24
CA ALA A 25 1.81 -30.64 26.79
C ALA A 25 0.33 -31.09 26.80
N LYS A 26 -0.49 -30.25 27.34
CA LYS A 26 -1.96 -30.38 27.24
C LYS A 26 -2.35 -30.15 25.78
N GLN A 27 -3.11 -31.08 25.21
CA GLN A 27 -3.61 -30.99 23.84
C GLN A 27 -4.87 -30.13 23.80
N GLU A 28 -4.78 -28.99 23.10
CA GLU A 28 -5.92 -28.11 22.88
C GLU A 28 -6.71 -28.54 21.64
N THR A 29 -8.02 -28.33 21.67
CA THR A 29 -8.92 -28.68 20.56
C THR A 29 -9.08 -27.54 19.56
N THR A 30 -8.63 -26.33 19.89
CA THR A 30 -8.68 -25.13 19.06
C THR A 30 -7.35 -24.89 18.34
N GLN A 31 -7.38 -24.13 17.26
CA GLN A 31 -6.19 -23.53 16.67
C GLN A 31 -5.62 -22.46 17.61
N PRO A 32 -4.30 -22.15 17.51
CA PRO A 32 -3.72 -21.09 18.32
C PRO A 32 -4.30 -19.73 17.94
N ASP A 33 -4.43 -18.86 18.93
CA ASP A 33 -4.78 -17.45 18.70
C ASP A 33 -3.46 -16.66 18.60
N ILE A 34 -3.05 -16.37 17.36
CA ILE A 34 -1.75 -15.75 17.01
C ILE A 34 -1.92 -14.37 16.40
N TYR A 35 -0.90 -13.55 16.58
CA TYR A 35 -0.79 -12.22 15.97
C TYR A 35 0.51 -12.06 15.19
N PRO A 36 0.46 -11.69 13.91
CA PRO A 36 -0.73 -11.57 13.06
C PRO A 36 -1.42 -12.91 12.81
N ASP A 37 -2.71 -12.85 12.38
CA ASP A 37 -3.47 -14.05 12.00
C ASP A 37 -3.00 -14.60 10.64
N TYR A 38 -2.06 -15.53 10.69
CA TYR A 38 -1.53 -16.24 9.53
C TYR A 38 -2.16 -17.62 9.30
N ILE A 39 -3.23 -17.96 10.02
CA ILE A 39 -3.88 -19.28 9.91
C ILE A 39 -4.56 -19.42 8.54
N GLY A 40 -4.15 -20.41 7.76
CA GLY A 40 -4.78 -20.74 6.48
C GLY A 40 -4.53 -19.73 5.35
N VAL A 41 -3.49 -18.90 5.44
CA VAL A 41 -3.15 -17.93 4.40
C VAL A 41 -2.37 -18.57 3.26
N THR A 42 -2.50 -17.99 2.06
CA THR A 42 -1.65 -18.28 0.90
C THR A 42 -0.55 -17.23 0.84
N ILE A 43 0.71 -17.66 0.69
CA ILE A 43 1.89 -16.80 0.70
C ILE A 43 2.73 -16.97 -0.56
N PRO A 44 3.46 -15.93 -1.00
CA PRO A 44 4.41 -16.07 -2.10
C PRO A 44 5.69 -16.79 -1.65
N VAL A 45 6.32 -17.48 -2.57
CA VAL A 45 7.55 -18.25 -2.30
C VAL A 45 8.73 -17.43 -1.78
N ASN A 46 8.75 -16.14 -2.07
CA ASN A 46 9.86 -15.23 -1.75
C ASN A 46 9.52 -14.16 -0.72
N ILE A 47 8.53 -14.40 0.14
CA ILE A 47 8.19 -13.50 1.26
C ILE A 47 9.08 -13.77 2.47
N ALA A 48 9.33 -12.76 3.30
CA ALA A 48 9.98 -12.90 4.60
C ALA A 48 9.21 -13.85 5.54
N PRO A 49 9.88 -14.46 6.54
CA PRO A 49 9.25 -15.36 7.48
C PRO A 49 7.99 -14.78 8.14
N LEU A 50 6.97 -15.61 8.25
CA LEU A 50 5.72 -15.27 8.94
C LEU A 50 5.87 -15.45 10.44
N ASN A 51 6.69 -14.63 11.06
CA ASN A 51 6.85 -14.62 12.51
C ASN A 51 5.58 -14.11 13.20
N PHE A 52 5.26 -14.67 14.34
CA PHE A 52 4.05 -14.33 15.10
C PHE A 52 4.26 -14.42 16.61
N SER A 53 3.36 -13.78 17.34
CA SER A 53 3.22 -13.85 18.80
C SER A 53 1.94 -14.59 19.16
N MET A 54 1.79 -15.06 20.39
CA MET A 54 0.48 -15.46 20.91
C MET A 54 -0.34 -14.23 21.27
N MET A 55 -1.64 -14.19 20.93
CA MET A 55 -2.53 -13.09 21.38
C MET A 55 -2.63 -13.04 22.90
N ASN A 56 -2.59 -14.20 23.55
CA ASN A 56 -2.54 -14.26 25.00
C ASN A 56 -1.13 -13.91 25.52
N GLU A 57 -0.96 -12.71 26.04
CA GLU A 57 0.30 -12.18 26.58
C GLU A 57 0.83 -12.90 27.84
N SER A 58 0.06 -13.84 28.42
CA SER A 58 0.54 -14.67 29.55
C SER A 58 1.39 -15.87 29.11
N ALA A 59 1.60 -16.06 27.81
CA ALA A 59 2.52 -17.06 27.29
C ALA A 59 3.97 -16.68 27.70
N LEU A 60 4.66 -17.59 28.35
CA LEU A 60 6.06 -17.43 28.81
C LEU A 60 7.05 -17.82 27.72
N LEU A 61 6.68 -18.79 26.87
CA LEU A 61 7.43 -19.24 25.71
C LEU A 61 6.44 -19.65 24.61
N ILE A 62 6.85 -19.45 23.37
CA ILE A 62 6.16 -19.89 22.18
C ILE A 62 7.11 -20.83 21.43
N ASP A 63 6.62 -21.99 21.05
CA ASP A 63 7.36 -22.97 20.28
C ASP A 63 6.58 -23.28 19.00
N ALA A 64 7.20 -23.11 17.84
CA ALA A 64 6.57 -23.36 16.57
C ALA A 64 7.44 -24.26 15.69
N VAL A 65 6.81 -25.31 15.15
CA VAL A 65 7.42 -26.23 14.20
C VAL A 65 6.60 -26.17 12.91
N ILE A 66 7.28 -25.88 11.81
CA ILE A 66 6.71 -25.92 10.46
C ILE A 66 7.22 -27.16 9.77
N THR A 67 6.34 -28.02 9.29
CA THR A 67 6.68 -29.29 8.67
C THR A 67 6.11 -29.37 7.26
N ASP A 68 6.93 -29.82 6.30
CA ASP A 68 6.49 -30.13 4.94
C ASP A 68 5.98 -31.59 4.82
N ARG A 69 5.45 -31.95 3.66
CA ARG A 69 4.97 -33.32 3.38
C ARG A 69 6.07 -34.40 3.39
N HIS A 70 7.35 -34.01 3.32
CA HIS A 70 8.50 -34.89 3.30
C HIS A 70 9.09 -35.11 4.70
N GLY A 71 8.61 -34.35 5.69
CA GLY A 71 9.08 -34.38 7.07
C GLY A 71 10.29 -33.48 7.32
N HIS A 72 10.60 -32.53 6.43
CA HIS A 72 11.55 -31.48 6.76
C HIS A 72 10.88 -30.50 7.75
N GLU A 73 11.62 -30.06 8.73
CA GLU A 73 11.14 -29.24 9.82
C GLU A 73 11.92 -27.92 9.91
N LEU A 74 11.22 -26.82 10.10
CA LEU A 74 11.76 -25.54 10.51
C LEU A 74 11.22 -25.20 11.89
N HIS A 75 12.10 -24.98 12.86
CA HIS A 75 11.75 -24.78 14.26
C HIS A 75 12.18 -23.39 14.74
N SER A 76 11.31 -22.75 15.52
CA SER A 76 11.63 -21.52 16.23
C SER A 76 10.96 -21.51 17.60
N GLN A 77 11.68 -21.00 18.61
CA GLN A 77 11.18 -20.80 19.98
C GLN A 77 11.55 -19.40 20.46
N GLY A 78 10.61 -18.69 21.07
CA GLY A 78 10.81 -17.34 21.60
C GLY A 78 9.91 -17.04 22.79
N ASP A 79 10.23 -15.98 23.52
CA ASP A 79 9.47 -15.52 24.71
C ASP A 79 8.31 -14.58 24.32
N ASP A 80 8.47 -13.74 23.30
CA ASP A 80 7.46 -12.78 22.82
C ASP A 80 6.94 -13.15 21.41
N ALA A 81 7.84 -13.60 20.53
CA ALA A 81 7.52 -14.01 19.17
C ALA A 81 8.43 -15.14 18.72
N VAL A 82 7.97 -15.94 17.76
CA VAL A 82 8.84 -16.84 17.00
C VAL A 82 9.64 -16.00 15.99
N ASP A 83 10.90 -16.38 15.73
CA ASP A 83 11.79 -15.76 14.73
C ASP A 83 12.45 -16.87 13.91
N PHE A 84 11.87 -17.19 12.75
CA PHE A 84 12.40 -18.21 11.85
C PHE A 84 13.61 -17.67 11.09
N ASP A 85 14.63 -18.52 10.89
CA ASP A 85 15.77 -18.18 10.05
C ASP A 85 15.33 -17.93 8.61
N ILE A 86 15.82 -16.82 8.03
CA ILE A 86 15.38 -16.36 6.69
C ILE A 86 15.84 -17.33 5.59
N ASP A 87 17.07 -17.85 5.67
CA ASP A 87 17.63 -18.70 4.63
C ASP A 87 16.97 -20.10 4.66
N ASP A 88 16.75 -20.66 5.85
CA ASP A 88 16.04 -21.91 6.04
C ASP A 88 14.57 -21.79 5.63
N TRP A 89 13.92 -20.65 5.96
CA TRP A 89 12.56 -20.34 5.52
C TRP A 89 12.44 -20.32 3.99
N HIS A 90 13.31 -19.58 3.30
CA HIS A 90 13.29 -19.53 1.83
C HIS A 90 13.59 -20.87 1.19
N THR A 91 14.48 -21.67 1.79
CA THR A 91 14.75 -23.02 1.34
C THR A 91 13.51 -23.89 1.43
N LEU A 92 12.83 -23.86 2.58
CA LEU A 92 11.59 -24.63 2.80
C LEU A 92 10.47 -24.21 1.84
N LEU A 93 10.27 -22.90 1.61
CA LEU A 93 9.27 -22.41 0.66
C LEU A 93 9.61 -22.85 -0.77
N GLY A 94 10.88 -22.74 -1.18
CA GLY A 94 11.35 -23.11 -2.52
C GLY A 94 11.16 -24.58 -2.86
N GLU A 95 11.27 -25.46 -1.87
CA GLU A 95 11.08 -26.91 -2.01
C GLU A 95 9.58 -27.32 -2.06
N ASN A 96 8.67 -26.42 -1.67
CA ASN A 96 7.24 -26.71 -1.50
C ASN A 96 6.32 -25.81 -2.35
N LEU A 97 6.77 -25.39 -3.55
CA LEU A 97 6.00 -24.58 -4.49
C LEU A 97 4.65 -25.23 -4.86
N GLY A 98 3.57 -24.49 -4.70
CA GLY A 98 2.20 -24.95 -5.02
C GLY A 98 1.64 -25.96 -4.03
N ASP A 99 2.31 -26.15 -2.88
CA ASP A 99 1.93 -27.09 -1.83
C ASP A 99 1.57 -26.36 -0.52
N SER A 100 1.44 -27.09 0.56
CA SER A 100 1.14 -26.55 1.88
C SER A 100 2.13 -27.05 2.94
N LEU A 101 2.35 -26.21 3.93
CA LEU A 101 3.11 -26.52 5.14
C LEU A 101 2.14 -26.67 6.32
N THR A 102 2.49 -27.52 7.26
CA THR A 102 1.76 -27.69 8.52
C THR A 102 2.51 -26.96 9.63
N VAL A 103 1.82 -26.06 10.33
CA VAL A 103 2.37 -25.33 11.49
C VAL A 103 1.79 -25.88 12.76
N THR A 104 2.66 -26.37 13.64
CA THR A 104 2.29 -26.80 15.00
C THR A 104 2.81 -25.78 15.99
N VAL A 105 1.93 -25.24 16.83
CA VAL A 105 2.26 -24.23 17.83
C VAL A 105 2.03 -24.81 19.23
N SER A 106 3.02 -24.64 20.12
CA SER A 106 2.89 -24.88 21.53
C SER A 106 3.21 -23.61 22.30
N ALA A 107 2.46 -23.29 23.34
CA ALA A 107 2.75 -22.19 24.23
C ALA A 107 2.89 -22.66 25.67
N LYS A 108 3.88 -22.13 26.39
CA LYS A 108 4.07 -22.42 27.80
C LYS A 108 3.44 -21.34 28.64
N TYR A 109 2.62 -21.78 29.58
CA TYR A 109 1.99 -20.95 30.59
C TYR A 109 2.46 -21.36 32.00
N GLU A 110 1.95 -20.70 33.04
CA GLU A 110 2.29 -21.06 34.44
C GLU A 110 1.92 -22.52 34.78
N ASP A 111 0.87 -23.08 34.16
CA ASP A 111 0.39 -24.45 34.37
C ASP A 111 1.06 -25.49 33.46
N GLY A 112 1.96 -25.07 32.56
CA GLY A 112 2.74 -25.93 31.68
C GLY A 112 2.57 -25.66 30.19
N TRP A 113 2.98 -26.63 29.36
CA TRP A 113 2.87 -26.55 27.92
C TRP A 113 1.47 -26.90 27.42
N HIS A 114 0.98 -26.10 26.45
CA HIS A 114 -0.24 -26.34 25.70
C HIS A 114 0.10 -26.44 24.21
N THR A 115 -0.26 -27.54 23.56
CA THR A 115 -0.08 -27.73 22.12
C THR A 115 -1.44 -27.59 21.44
N TYR A 116 -1.52 -26.68 20.47
CA TYR A 116 -2.75 -26.34 19.76
C TYR A 116 -2.96 -27.24 18.53
N ARG A 117 -4.18 -27.23 18.02
CA ARG A 117 -4.47 -27.91 16.75
C ARG A 117 -3.67 -27.25 15.62
N PRO A 118 -2.91 -28.02 14.81
CA PRO A 118 -2.13 -27.48 13.71
C PRO A 118 -2.98 -26.73 12.67
N PHE A 119 -2.33 -25.83 11.93
CA PHE A 119 -2.93 -25.15 10.79
C PHE A 119 -2.02 -25.23 9.56
N SER A 120 -2.58 -24.88 8.38
CA SER A 120 -1.83 -24.92 7.13
C SER A 120 -1.44 -23.51 6.68
N LEU A 121 -0.26 -23.40 6.05
CA LEU A 121 0.15 -22.32 5.17
C LEU A 121 0.19 -22.86 3.74
N TYR A 122 -0.33 -22.12 2.78
CA TYR A 122 -0.31 -22.51 1.37
C TYR A 122 0.73 -21.68 0.62
N ILE A 123 1.58 -22.32 -0.18
CA ILE A 123 2.65 -21.66 -0.92
C ILE A 123 2.22 -21.52 -2.37
N SER A 124 2.05 -20.28 -2.83
CA SER A 124 1.79 -20.00 -4.24
C SER A 124 3.05 -20.23 -5.08
N ALA A 125 2.88 -20.75 -6.29
CA ALA A 125 3.94 -20.76 -7.29
C ALA A 125 4.25 -19.35 -7.86
N ASP A 126 3.35 -18.39 -7.63
CA ASP A 126 3.51 -17.01 -8.06
C ASP A 126 4.38 -16.24 -7.06
N SER A 127 5.52 -15.73 -7.50
CA SER A 127 6.37 -14.86 -6.69
C SER A 127 5.74 -13.49 -6.50
N ILE A 128 6.15 -12.79 -5.44
CA ILE A 128 5.85 -11.38 -5.23
C ILE A 128 7.01 -10.52 -5.76
N ASP A 129 6.77 -9.25 -6.09
CA ASP A 129 7.81 -8.32 -6.51
C ASP A 129 8.84 -8.09 -5.38
N TYR A 130 10.00 -7.49 -5.73
CA TYR A 130 11.11 -7.27 -4.79
C TYR A 130 10.68 -6.60 -3.49
N GLY A 131 9.89 -5.54 -3.58
CA GLY A 131 9.61 -4.75 -2.40
C GLY A 131 8.39 -3.85 -2.50
N LEU A 132 8.20 -3.07 -1.45
CA LEU A 132 7.21 -2.02 -1.36
C LEU A 132 7.84 -0.66 -1.14
N CYS A 133 7.28 0.37 -1.78
CA CYS A 133 7.35 1.74 -1.30
C CYS A 133 6.01 2.13 -0.67
N TYR A 134 6.05 2.83 0.46
CA TYR A 134 4.86 3.35 1.12
C TYR A 134 5.15 4.62 1.88
N ARG A 135 4.11 5.39 2.13
CA ARG A 135 4.18 6.55 3.01
C ARG A 135 3.85 6.13 4.44
N LEU A 136 4.72 6.50 5.39
CA LEU A 136 4.37 6.50 6.80
C LEU A 136 3.92 7.91 7.21
N ILE A 137 2.77 7.98 7.90
CA ILE A 137 2.16 9.22 8.35
C ILE A 137 1.41 8.98 9.67
N ALA A 138 1.40 9.98 10.57
CA ALA A 138 0.56 9.92 11.76
C ALA A 138 -0.92 9.81 11.39
N PRO A 139 -1.72 9.06 12.15
CA PRO A 139 -3.16 8.98 11.92
C PRO A 139 -3.82 10.28 12.38
N GLY A 140 -4.88 10.69 11.70
CA GLY A 140 -5.79 11.69 12.16
C GLY A 140 -5.28 13.13 12.14
N TYR A 141 -5.33 13.79 13.27
CA TYR A 141 -5.28 15.25 13.39
C TYR A 141 -3.87 15.87 13.38
N GLU A 142 -2.83 15.08 13.37
CA GLU A 142 -1.45 15.57 13.33
C GLU A 142 -1.02 15.91 11.90
N VAL A 143 -1.35 17.11 11.46
CA VAL A 143 -1.24 17.53 10.06
C VAL A 143 0.21 17.64 9.56
N TRP A 144 1.19 17.93 10.44
CA TRP A 144 2.60 18.19 10.07
C TRP A 144 3.60 17.40 10.90
N SER A 145 3.18 16.29 11.49
CA SER A 145 4.08 15.39 12.19
C SER A 145 5.08 14.73 11.23
N LYS A 146 5.99 13.96 11.77
CA LYS A 146 6.95 13.19 10.98
C LYS A 146 6.23 12.29 9.98
N MET A 147 6.56 12.46 8.70
CA MET A 147 6.09 11.62 7.62
C MET A 147 7.21 11.42 6.59
N GLY A 148 7.13 10.33 5.85
CA GLY A 148 8.13 10.06 4.82
C GLY A 148 7.72 8.91 3.90
N ILE A 149 8.54 8.70 2.89
CA ILE A 149 8.48 7.54 2.00
C ILE A 149 9.56 6.56 2.40
N TYR A 150 9.17 5.31 2.53
CA TYR A 150 9.99 4.20 2.97
C TYR A 150 9.99 3.11 1.92
N GLU A 151 11.09 2.38 1.84
CA GLU A 151 11.26 1.19 1.02
C GLU A 151 11.44 -0.03 1.91
N ARG A 152 10.77 -1.12 1.57
CA ARG A 152 10.82 -2.39 2.27
C ARG A 152 11.16 -3.51 1.30
N ASP A 153 12.22 -4.28 1.59
CA ASP A 153 12.48 -5.56 0.94
C ASP A 153 11.49 -6.62 1.47
N LEU A 154 10.70 -7.23 0.58
CA LEU A 154 9.68 -8.19 0.99
C LEU A 154 10.24 -9.58 1.31
N SER A 155 11.46 -9.89 0.88
CA SER A 155 12.12 -11.16 1.17
C SER A 155 12.79 -11.19 2.55
N THR A 156 12.99 -10.01 3.14
CA THR A 156 13.64 -9.83 4.45
C THR A 156 12.77 -8.93 5.35
N PHE A 157 13.35 -8.45 6.46
CA PHE A 157 12.72 -7.44 7.31
C PHE A 157 13.33 -6.04 7.13
N ASP A 158 14.17 -5.85 6.10
CA ASP A 158 14.89 -4.60 5.88
C ASP A 158 13.96 -3.49 5.38
N GLU A 159 13.89 -2.42 6.14
CA GLU A 159 13.16 -1.19 5.82
C GLU A 159 14.08 0.00 5.91
N HIS A 160 14.05 0.90 4.95
CA HIS A 160 14.81 2.13 5.03
C HIS A 160 14.03 3.34 4.51
N THR A 161 14.35 4.50 5.08
CA THR A 161 13.76 5.78 4.70
C THR A 161 14.35 6.25 3.37
N LEU A 162 13.51 6.51 2.38
CA LEU A 162 13.93 7.17 1.14
C LEU A 162 14.04 8.68 1.34
N ILE A 163 13.01 9.29 1.91
CA ILE A 163 12.94 10.72 2.21
C ILE A 163 11.89 10.95 3.30
N ASP A 164 12.15 11.85 4.22
CA ASP A 164 11.18 12.30 5.20
C ASP A 164 11.19 13.83 5.36
N ASN A 165 10.16 14.37 5.97
CA ASN A 165 9.98 15.82 6.12
C ASN A 165 10.75 16.44 7.29
N THR A 166 11.67 15.71 7.92
CA THR A 166 12.51 16.29 9.01
C THR A 166 13.62 17.21 8.48
N LEU A 167 13.91 17.12 7.17
CA LEU A 167 14.98 17.88 6.50
C LEU A 167 14.46 19.05 5.65
N PHE A 168 13.16 19.24 5.56
CA PHE A 168 12.51 20.35 4.85
C PHE A 168 11.10 20.59 5.42
N GLU A 169 10.61 21.82 5.31
CA GLU A 169 9.23 22.14 5.71
C GLU A 169 8.26 21.72 4.61
N GLY A 170 7.45 20.69 4.88
CA GLY A 170 6.49 20.23 3.89
C GLY A 170 5.91 18.86 4.19
N CYS A 171 5.01 18.44 3.31
CA CYS A 171 4.41 17.11 3.32
C CYS A 171 4.98 16.30 2.16
N VAL A 172 5.40 15.07 2.44
CA VAL A 172 5.75 14.08 1.40
C VAL A 172 4.48 13.32 1.06
N ASN A 173 4.07 13.39 -0.20
CA ASN A 173 2.82 12.82 -0.65
C ASN A 173 3.02 12.00 -1.95
N CYS A 174 1.97 11.43 -2.50
CA CYS A 174 1.85 10.78 -3.81
C CYS A 174 3.17 10.38 -4.49
N HIS A 175 3.66 9.17 -4.23
CA HIS A 175 4.70 8.54 -5.02
C HIS A 175 4.06 7.62 -6.07
N SER A 176 4.75 7.36 -7.17
CA SER A 176 4.35 6.38 -8.18
C SER A 176 5.53 5.95 -9.03
N PHE A 177 5.52 4.69 -9.44
CA PHE A 177 6.52 4.06 -10.29
C PHE A 177 5.87 3.52 -11.57
N ASN A 178 6.58 3.57 -12.69
CA ASN A 178 6.09 2.96 -13.92
C ASN A 178 6.15 1.43 -13.80
N ARG A 179 5.02 0.79 -13.57
CA ARG A 179 4.90 -0.68 -13.42
C ARG A 179 5.91 -1.22 -12.38
N GLY A 180 6.02 -0.53 -11.25
CA GLY A 180 6.96 -0.90 -10.20
C GLY A 180 8.44 -0.65 -10.52
N ASN A 181 8.77 -0.07 -11.68
CA ASN A 181 10.16 0.17 -12.08
C ASN A 181 10.71 1.48 -11.48
N PRO A 182 11.71 1.42 -10.58
CA PRO A 182 12.29 2.61 -9.98
C PRO A 182 13.06 3.53 -10.93
N ALA A 183 13.31 3.11 -12.18
CA ALA A 183 13.90 3.96 -13.22
C ALA A 183 12.98 5.13 -13.61
N ASP A 184 11.67 4.94 -13.46
CA ASP A 184 10.62 5.92 -13.72
C ASP A 184 9.84 6.15 -12.44
N MET A 185 10.02 7.32 -11.83
CA MET A 185 9.45 7.65 -10.51
C MET A 185 8.92 9.08 -10.51
N SER A 186 7.76 9.27 -9.90
CA SER A 186 7.19 10.56 -9.53
C SER A 186 6.97 10.62 -8.03
N LEU A 187 7.33 11.74 -7.39
CA LEU A 187 7.12 12.00 -5.97
C LEU A 187 6.71 13.45 -5.76
N HIS A 188 5.58 13.69 -5.11
CA HIS A 188 5.05 15.03 -4.88
C HIS A 188 5.36 15.53 -3.47
N ILE A 189 5.84 16.78 -3.39
CA ILE A 189 6.12 17.50 -2.14
C ILE A 189 5.12 18.67 -2.05
N ARG A 190 4.43 18.80 -0.91
CA ARG A 190 3.53 19.92 -0.61
C ARG A 190 4.14 20.83 0.45
N GLY A 191 3.69 22.08 0.50
CA GLY A 191 4.10 23.07 1.49
C GLY A 191 4.95 24.17 0.88
N LEU A 192 5.78 24.82 1.71
CA LEU A 192 6.59 25.98 1.33
C LEU A 192 7.48 25.70 0.12
N HIS A 193 8.09 24.50 0.08
CA HIS A 193 9.00 24.07 -1.00
C HIS A 193 8.30 23.12 -1.98
N GLY A 194 7.00 23.32 -2.24
CA GLY A 194 6.20 22.46 -3.10
C GLY A 194 6.84 22.18 -4.47
N ALA A 195 6.91 20.90 -4.84
CA ALA A 195 7.46 20.44 -6.11
C ALA A 195 7.01 19.01 -6.42
N THR A 196 7.04 18.63 -7.69
CA THR A 196 7.02 17.23 -8.10
C THR A 196 8.43 16.81 -8.52
N LEU A 197 9.00 15.86 -7.80
CA LEU A 197 10.28 15.23 -8.16
C LEU A 197 10.00 14.15 -9.18
N LEU A 198 10.66 14.21 -10.33
CA LEU A 198 10.49 13.23 -11.40
C LEU A 198 11.84 12.66 -11.81
N ARG A 199 11.89 11.33 -11.90
CA ARG A 199 12.97 10.57 -12.54
C ARG A 199 12.38 9.86 -13.74
N HIS A 200 13.08 9.87 -14.85
CA HIS A 200 12.71 9.13 -16.05
C HIS A 200 13.94 8.46 -16.65
N ASN A 201 13.84 7.17 -17.00
CA ASN A 201 14.92 6.37 -17.58
C ASN A 201 16.22 6.43 -16.76
N ASN A 202 16.15 6.28 -15.42
CA ASN A 202 17.28 6.40 -14.50
C ASN A 202 18.03 7.75 -14.57
N SER A 203 17.45 8.78 -15.16
CA SER A 203 18.03 10.12 -15.19
C SER A 203 18.15 10.73 -13.79
N PRO A 204 18.96 11.76 -13.58
CA PRO A 204 18.92 12.52 -12.34
C PRO A 204 17.52 13.07 -12.04
N ILE A 205 17.15 13.07 -10.77
CA ILE A 205 15.89 13.66 -10.32
C ILE A 205 15.86 15.14 -10.67
N ILE A 206 14.73 15.58 -11.23
CA ILE A 206 14.43 16.99 -11.53
C ILE A 206 13.20 17.39 -10.71
N ALA A 207 13.24 18.58 -10.09
CA ALA A 207 12.10 19.17 -9.43
C ALA A 207 11.30 20.04 -10.40
N TYR A 208 10.01 19.82 -10.46
CA TYR A 208 9.08 20.55 -11.31
C TYR A 208 8.09 21.38 -10.50
N ASN A 209 7.79 22.57 -11.00
CA ASN A 209 6.56 23.27 -10.70
C ASN A 209 5.51 22.82 -11.73
N THR A 210 4.53 22.07 -11.27
CA THR A 210 3.49 21.48 -12.13
C THR A 210 2.26 22.38 -12.27
N LYS A 211 2.21 23.50 -11.51
CA LYS A 211 1.14 24.48 -11.64
C LYS A 211 1.35 25.32 -12.89
N THR A 212 0.29 25.48 -13.67
CA THR A 212 0.23 26.33 -14.87
C THR A 212 -0.99 27.24 -14.80
N ASP A 213 -1.18 28.11 -15.78
CA ASP A 213 -2.38 28.92 -15.94
C ASP A 213 -3.62 28.09 -16.36
N GLN A 214 -3.42 26.84 -16.72
CA GLN A 214 -4.47 25.92 -17.15
C GLN A 214 -4.83 24.86 -16.09
N THR A 215 -4.16 24.83 -14.93
CA THR A 215 -4.38 23.86 -13.86
C THR A 215 -4.93 24.52 -12.60
N LEU A 216 -5.79 23.84 -11.86
CA LEU A 216 -6.33 24.30 -10.57
C LEU A 216 -5.25 24.49 -9.51
N GLY A 217 -4.24 23.63 -9.54
CA GLY A 217 -3.16 23.60 -8.56
C GLY A 217 -1.96 22.80 -9.03
N LEU A 218 -1.18 22.27 -8.08
CA LEU A 218 -0.11 21.33 -8.37
C LEU A 218 -0.70 19.97 -8.73
N CYS A 219 -0.04 19.23 -9.63
CA CYS A 219 -0.44 17.89 -10.04
C CYS A 219 -0.23 16.88 -8.90
N VAL A 220 -1.24 16.06 -8.65
CA VAL A 220 -1.29 15.01 -7.63
C VAL A 220 -1.79 13.70 -8.23
N TYR A 221 -1.76 12.60 -7.45
CA TYR A 221 -2.22 11.27 -7.86
C TYR A 221 -1.59 10.79 -9.19
N PRO A 222 -0.25 10.73 -9.28
CA PRO A 222 0.45 10.31 -10.49
C PRO A 222 0.16 8.85 -10.85
N TYR A 223 -0.01 8.57 -12.14
CA TYR A 223 0.00 7.22 -12.68
C TYR A 223 0.70 7.18 -14.04
N TRP A 224 1.69 6.31 -14.17
CA TRP A 224 2.49 6.20 -15.38
C TRP A 224 1.77 5.43 -16.48
N HIS A 225 1.90 5.93 -17.70
CA HIS A 225 1.55 5.16 -18.89
C HIS A 225 2.57 4.03 -19.09
N PRO A 226 2.14 2.83 -19.57
CA PRO A 226 3.05 1.68 -19.73
C PRO A 226 4.32 1.95 -20.56
N SER A 227 4.27 2.91 -21.50
CA SER A 227 5.46 3.31 -22.28
C SER A 227 6.51 4.09 -21.49
N GLY A 228 6.20 4.59 -20.30
CA GLY A 228 7.05 5.50 -19.52
C GLY A 228 7.09 6.94 -20.03
N ARG A 229 6.47 7.23 -21.19
CA ARG A 229 6.46 8.58 -21.77
C ARG A 229 5.46 9.53 -21.13
N TYR A 230 4.32 9.02 -20.68
CA TYR A 230 3.26 9.85 -20.14
C TYR A 230 3.01 9.57 -18.67
N VAL A 231 2.60 10.60 -17.93
CA VAL A 231 2.11 10.47 -16.55
C VAL A 231 0.76 11.16 -16.47
N ALA A 232 -0.26 10.44 -16.07
CA ALA A 232 -1.56 11.00 -15.74
C ALA A 232 -1.52 11.60 -14.34
N TYR A 233 -2.17 12.73 -14.17
CA TYR A 233 -2.33 13.45 -12.91
C TYR A 233 -3.76 13.96 -12.77
N SER A 234 -4.16 14.21 -11.53
CA SER A 234 -5.24 15.15 -11.28
C SER A 234 -4.73 16.42 -10.61
N THR A 235 -5.49 17.51 -10.71
CA THR A 235 -5.29 18.73 -9.93
C THR A 235 -6.56 18.97 -9.11
N ASN A 236 -6.41 18.99 -7.80
CA ASN A 236 -7.53 19.04 -6.88
C ASN A 236 -7.44 20.27 -5.98
N THR A 237 -8.54 20.99 -5.84
CA THR A 237 -8.78 21.90 -4.71
C THR A 237 -9.63 21.13 -3.72
N THR A 238 -9.07 20.83 -2.56
CA THR A 238 -9.73 19.97 -1.56
C THR A 238 -9.99 20.71 -0.27
N ARG A 239 -11.04 20.31 0.42
CA ARG A 239 -11.33 20.71 1.80
C ARG A 239 -11.29 19.48 2.70
N GLN A 240 -10.85 19.68 3.94
CA GLN A 240 -10.79 18.65 4.96
C GLN A 240 -11.76 18.99 6.08
N LEU A 241 -12.52 17.98 6.52
CA LEU A 241 -13.40 18.05 7.69
C LEU A 241 -13.01 17.00 8.71
N PHE A 242 -13.24 17.30 9.98
CA PHE A 242 -13.00 16.41 11.09
C PHE A 242 -14.32 16.18 11.84
N HIS A 243 -14.70 14.91 11.98
CA HIS A 243 -15.88 14.52 12.74
C HIS A 243 -15.49 14.19 14.18
N SER A 244 -16.23 14.67 15.15
CA SER A 244 -16.00 14.40 16.57
C SER A 244 -16.72 13.16 17.08
N ALA A 245 -17.79 12.74 16.40
CA ALA A 245 -18.67 11.65 16.83
C ALA A 245 -18.91 10.59 15.75
N ASP A 246 -18.58 10.86 14.48
CA ASP A 246 -18.75 9.91 13.38
C ASP A 246 -17.58 8.91 13.39
N PRO A 247 -17.80 7.60 13.15
CA PRO A 247 -16.73 6.62 12.91
C PRO A 247 -15.78 7.04 11.79
N ASN A 248 -16.29 7.64 10.71
CA ASN A 248 -15.53 8.22 9.61
C ASN A 248 -14.93 9.56 10.04
N ARG A 249 -13.82 9.53 10.78
CA ARG A 249 -13.26 10.67 11.53
C ARG A 249 -12.80 11.82 10.67
N ILE A 250 -12.36 11.55 9.44
CA ILE A 250 -11.76 12.55 8.55
C ILE A 250 -12.34 12.39 7.16
N GLU A 251 -12.87 13.51 6.66
CA GLU A 251 -13.30 13.63 5.27
C GLU A 251 -12.36 14.55 4.50
N VAL A 252 -12.02 14.16 3.28
CA VAL A 252 -11.37 15.01 2.31
C VAL A 252 -12.21 14.97 1.04
N PHE A 253 -12.76 16.11 0.67
CA PHE A 253 -13.61 16.21 -0.52
C PHE A 253 -13.12 17.28 -1.47
N ASP A 254 -13.43 17.09 -2.76
CA ASP A 254 -13.10 18.05 -3.80
C ASP A 254 -14.05 19.24 -3.81
N GLU A 255 -13.51 20.44 -3.95
CA GLU A 255 -14.22 21.65 -4.33
C GLU A 255 -14.11 21.88 -5.84
N ALA A 256 -13.03 21.39 -6.46
CA ALA A 256 -12.78 21.32 -7.88
C ALA A 256 -11.70 20.28 -8.16
N SER A 257 -11.82 19.51 -9.22
CA SER A 257 -10.76 18.61 -9.66
C SER A 257 -10.83 18.34 -11.16
N ASP A 258 -9.65 18.32 -11.81
CA ASP A 258 -9.48 18.08 -13.23
C ASP A 258 -8.43 16.98 -13.45
N VAL A 259 -8.54 16.25 -14.56
CA VAL A 259 -7.56 15.22 -14.98
C VAL A 259 -6.80 15.69 -16.22
N GLN A 260 -5.49 15.51 -16.23
CA GLN A 260 -4.58 15.82 -17.33
C GLN A 260 -3.47 14.79 -17.48
N VAL A 261 -2.82 14.78 -18.62
CA VAL A 261 -1.67 13.91 -18.91
C VAL A 261 -0.45 14.76 -19.22
N TYR A 262 0.69 14.41 -18.64
CA TYR A 262 1.97 15.04 -18.88
C TYR A 262 2.84 14.18 -19.82
N ASP A 263 3.33 14.77 -20.92
CA ASP A 263 4.35 14.18 -21.82
C ASP A 263 5.74 14.51 -21.28
N VAL A 264 6.40 13.51 -20.70
CA VAL A 264 7.72 13.67 -20.05
C VAL A 264 8.79 14.06 -21.06
N GLU A 265 8.73 13.53 -22.30
CA GLU A 265 9.71 13.80 -23.34
C GLU A 265 9.61 15.24 -23.87
N LYS A 266 8.38 15.75 -24.02
CA LYS A 266 8.14 17.09 -24.54
C LYS A 266 8.06 18.16 -23.46
N ASN A 267 7.93 17.78 -22.18
CA ASN A 267 7.65 18.68 -21.05
C ASN A 267 6.36 19.48 -21.26
N GLU A 268 5.28 18.82 -21.63
CA GLU A 268 4.01 19.44 -21.95
C GLU A 268 2.83 18.73 -21.26
N LEU A 269 1.93 19.51 -20.67
CA LEU A 269 0.62 19.03 -20.24
C LEU A 269 -0.32 18.93 -21.46
N ILE A 270 -1.04 17.84 -21.53
CA ILE A 270 -2.10 17.54 -22.50
C ILE A 270 -3.41 17.63 -21.73
N ILE A 271 -4.23 18.58 -22.10
CA ILE A 271 -5.51 18.90 -21.43
C ILE A 271 -6.65 18.64 -22.41
N SER A 272 -7.68 17.95 -21.94
CA SER A 272 -8.92 17.74 -22.69
C SER A 272 -10.05 18.56 -22.06
N PRO A 273 -10.87 19.28 -22.83
CA PRO A 273 -12.06 19.94 -22.30
C PRO A 273 -13.07 18.97 -21.67
N LEU A 274 -13.02 17.68 -22.03
CA LEU A 274 -13.86 16.64 -21.44
C LEU A 274 -13.44 16.24 -20.03
N LEU A 275 -12.17 16.50 -19.66
CA LEU A 275 -11.57 16.16 -18.36
C LEU A 275 -11.28 17.41 -17.53
N LYS A 276 -11.95 18.51 -17.83
CA LYS A 276 -11.81 19.82 -17.18
C LYS A 276 -13.15 20.53 -17.20
N GLN A 277 -14.12 20.02 -16.45
CA GLN A 277 -15.48 20.54 -16.44
C GLN A 277 -15.83 21.12 -15.07
N ASP A 278 -16.23 22.38 -15.00
CA ASP A 278 -16.63 23.05 -13.72
C ASP A 278 -17.79 22.34 -13.00
N SER A 279 -18.57 21.52 -13.70
CA SER A 279 -19.74 20.80 -13.17
C SER A 279 -19.46 19.34 -12.76
N ILE A 280 -18.24 18.88 -12.96
CA ILE A 280 -17.80 17.51 -12.67
C ILE A 280 -16.49 17.56 -11.90
N TYR A 281 -16.33 16.70 -10.92
CA TYR A 281 -15.04 16.40 -10.30
C TYR A 281 -14.42 15.22 -11.01
N GLU A 282 -13.22 15.37 -11.58
CA GLU A 282 -12.45 14.28 -12.17
C GLU A 282 -11.16 14.03 -11.36
N THR A 283 -10.93 12.80 -10.92
CA THR A 283 -9.78 12.47 -10.07
C THR A 283 -9.30 11.03 -10.26
N PHE A 284 -8.17 10.65 -9.65
CA PHE A 284 -7.56 9.31 -9.65
C PHE A 284 -7.38 8.70 -11.05
N PRO A 285 -6.73 9.40 -11.99
CA PRO A 285 -6.53 8.85 -13.32
C PRO A 285 -5.54 7.70 -13.32
N VAL A 286 -5.84 6.64 -14.09
CA VAL A 286 -4.95 5.50 -14.29
C VAL A 286 -5.04 5.00 -15.73
N PHE A 287 -3.91 4.70 -16.36
CA PHE A 287 -3.91 4.12 -17.69
C PHE A 287 -4.25 2.63 -17.67
N SER A 288 -4.95 2.16 -18.70
CA SER A 288 -5.11 0.73 -18.96
C SER A 288 -3.75 0.04 -19.15
N ALA A 289 -3.71 -1.28 -18.96
CA ALA A 289 -2.48 -2.06 -19.08
C ALA A 289 -1.81 -1.96 -20.46
N ASP A 290 -2.60 -1.74 -21.51
CA ASP A 290 -2.14 -1.55 -22.90
C ASP A 290 -1.89 -0.06 -23.24
N GLY A 291 -2.24 0.87 -22.36
CA GLY A 291 -2.06 2.30 -22.51
C GLY A 291 -3.03 2.99 -23.48
N ARG A 292 -4.06 2.29 -23.96
CA ARG A 292 -4.99 2.84 -24.94
C ARG A 292 -6.18 3.57 -24.34
N SER A 293 -6.35 3.48 -23.04
CA SER A 293 -7.43 4.15 -22.32
C SER A 293 -6.92 4.72 -21.01
N LEU A 294 -7.61 5.77 -20.55
CA LEU A 294 -7.45 6.34 -19.22
C LEU A 294 -8.74 6.10 -18.45
N TYR A 295 -8.65 5.36 -17.34
CA TYR A 295 -9.72 5.28 -16.35
C TYR A 295 -9.57 6.42 -15.34
N PHE A 296 -10.67 6.90 -14.79
CA PHE A 296 -10.70 7.93 -13.76
C PHE A 296 -12.01 7.89 -13.00
N CYS A 297 -12.04 8.51 -11.83
CA CYS A 297 -13.25 8.66 -11.05
C CYS A 297 -13.88 10.02 -11.35
N ALA A 298 -15.22 10.07 -11.54
CA ALA A 298 -15.95 11.29 -11.83
C ALA A 298 -17.24 11.41 -11.02
N ALA A 299 -17.49 12.57 -10.43
CA ALA A 299 -18.70 12.88 -9.69
C ALA A 299 -19.28 14.24 -10.10
N ARG A 300 -20.58 14.45 -9.91
CA ARG A 300 -21.19 15.77 -10.08
C ARG A 300 -20.65 16.74 -9.04
N ALA A 301 -20.21 17.89 -9.48
CA ALA A 301 -19.76 18.94 -8.58
C ALA A 301 -20.93 19.51 -7.76
N LEU A 302 -20.66 19.77 -6.48
CA LEU A 302 -21.62 20.48 -5.64
C LEU A 302 -21.83 21.91 -6.16
N PRO A 303 -23.04 22.48 -6.04
CA PRO A 303 -23.30 23.85 -6.44
C PRO A 303 -22.34 24.82 -5.75
N GLN A 304 -21.70 25.70 -6.56
CA GLN A 304 -20.84 26.73 -5.99
C GLN A 304 -21.72 27.75 -5.19
N GLY A 305 -21.42 27.89 -3.92
CA GLY A 305 -22.17 28.76 -3.00
C GLY A 305 -22.40 28.07 -1.63
N ASP A 306 -22.61 26.79 -1.61
CA ASP A 306 -22.82 26.03 -0.37
C ASP A 306 -21.54 25.81 0.44
N LEU A 307 -20.38 25.93 -0.19
CA LEU A 307 -19.06 25.70 0.39
C LEU A 307 -18.39 26.94 0.97
N SER A 308 -18.90 28.15 0.69
CA SER A 308 -18.21 29.42 0.99
C SER A 308 -18.52 30.04 2.36
N GLU A 309 -19.55 29.58 3.07
CA GLU A 309 -19.88 30.13 4.37
C GLU A 309 -19.31 29.28 5.52
N HIS A 310 -18.42 29.90 6.28
CA HIS A 310 -17.82 29.40 7.53
C HIS A 310 -18.86 29.27 8.68
N SER A 311 -20.11 29.02 8.40
CA SER A 311 -21.10 28.83 9.44
C SER A 311 -21.31 27.35 9.71
N ALA A 312 -21.20 26.96 10.98
CA ALA A 312 -21.52 25.65 11.51
C ALA A 312 -22.98 25.17 11.24
N LYS A 313 -23.66 25.79 10.29
CA LYS A 313 -25.06 25.52 9.93
C LYS A 313 -25.30 25.08 8.49
N SER A 314 -24.33 25.19 7.59
CA SER A 314 -24.44 24.55 6.27
C SER A 314 -23.68 23.23 6.32
N ALA A 315 -24.35 22.15 6.68
CA ALA A 315 -23.83 20.82 6.46
C ALA A 315 -23.62 20.65 4.95
N VAL A 316 -22.36 20.54 4.50
CA VAL A 316 -22.07 20.08 3.15
C VAL A 316 -22.66 18.69 3.05
N PRO A 317 -23.54 18.39 2.08
CA PRO A 317 -24.11 17.05 1.93
C PRO A 317 -23.05 16.12 1.31
N LEU A 318 -22.02 15.75 2.09
CA LEU A 318 -20.91 14.91 1.65
C LEU A 318 -21.39 13.54 1.18
N ASP A 319 -22.43 13.03 1.81
CA ASP A 319 -23.13 11.81 1.46
C ASP A 319 -23.84 11.83 0.11
N SER A 320 -23.90 13.00 -0.54
CA SER A 320 -24.43 13.15 -1.91
C SER A 320 -23.35 13.12 -2.99
N ILE A 321 -22.06 13.03 -2.63
CA ILE A 321 -20.96 12.99 -3.60
C ILE A 321 -20.63 11.52 -3.91
N HIS A 322 -21.00 11.09 -5.11
CA HIS A 322 -20.79 9.72 -5.57
C HIS A 322 -19.94 9.69 -6.82
N TYR A 323 -18.75 9.08 -6.74
CA TYR A 323 -17.83 8.96 -7.85
C TYR A 323 -18.09 7.70 -8.66
N ASN A 324 -18.36 7.85 -9.93
CA ASN A 324 -18.44 6.78 -10.91
C ASN A 324 -17.05 6.40 -11.43
N LEU A 325 -16.87 5.17 -11.92
CA LEU A 325 -15.70 4.78 -12.71
C LEU A 325 -15.96 5.09 -14.18
N CYS A 326 -15.13 5.95 -14.76
CA CYS A 326 -15.22 6.37 -16.14
C CYS A 326 -13.97 6.00 -16.95
N ARG A 327 -14.10 5.99 -18.28
CA ARG A 327 -13.01 5.70 -19.23
C ARG A 327 -13.06 6.68 -20.39
N ILE A 328 -11.88 7.10 -20.87
CA ILE A 328 -11.70 7.80 -22.13
C ILE A 328 -10.55 7.15 -22.91
N ASP A 329 -10.66 7.07 -24.23
CA ASP A 329 -9.57 6.57 -25.06
C ASP A 329 -8.37 7.53 -25.07
N PHE A 330 -7.17 6.97 -25.21
CA PHE A 330 -5.92 7.71 -25.32
C PHE A 330 -5.02 7.13 -26.39
N ASP A 331 -4.65 7.96 -27.37
CA ASP A 331 -3.66 7.60 -28.40
C ASP A 331 -2.26 8.04 -27.96
N SER A 332 -1.44 7.09 -27.52
CA SER A 332 -0.08 7.36 -27.06
C SER A 332 0.90 7.77 -28.17
N ALA A 333 0.60 7.50 -29.44
CA ALA A 333 1.44 7.91 -30.58
C ALA A 333 1.36 9.44 -30.79
N THR A 334 0.17 9.99 -30.70
CA THR A 334 -0.11 11.41 -30.87
C THR A 334 -0.19 12.15 -29.53
N GLY A 335 -0.48 11.45 -28.44
CA GLY A 335 -0.80 12.02 -27.12
C GLY A 335 -2.13 12.77 -27.18
N THR A 336 -3.19 12.16 -27.69
CA THR A 336 -4.52 12.76 -27.78
C THR A 336 -5.56 11.89 -27.11
N PHE A 337 -6.55 12.55 -26.50
CA PHE A 337 -7.72 11.87 -25.96
C PHE A 337 -8.77 11.61 -27.03
N GLY A 338 -9.59 10.58 -26.81
CA GLY A 338 -10.83 10.37 -27.56
C GLY A 338 -11.86 11.50 -27.32
N ASP A 339 -12.96 11.43 -28.02
CA ASP A 339 -14.03 12.43 -27.99
C ASP A 339 -15.25 12.03 -27.15
N HIS A 340 -15.17 10.88 -26.46
CA HIS A 340 -16.27 10.33 -25.66
C HIS A 340 -15.77 9.78 -24.33
N ILE A 341 -16.53 10.04 -23.25
CA ILE A 341 -16.35 9.42 -21.94
C ILE A 341 -17.42 8.34 -21.77
N GLU A 342 -16.95 7.15 -21.42
CA GLU A 342 -17.79 6.00 -21.09
C GLU A 342 -17.83 5.81 -19.56
N THR A 343 -19.04 5.67 -19.00
CA THR A 343 -19.20 5.25 -17.59
C THR A 343 -19.13 3.71 -17.55
N ILE A 344 -18.09 3.19 -16.91
CA ILE A 344 -17.84 1.74 -16.73
C ILE A 344 -18.68 1.20 -15.57
N ILE A 345 -18.70 1.93 -14.45
CA ILE A 345 -19.52 1.60 -13.29
C ILE A 345 -20.25 2.87 -12.85
N ASP A 346 -21.58 2.82 -12.88
CA ASP A 346 -22.46 3.85 -12.33
C ASP A 346 -22.68 3.57 -10.84
N ALA A 347 -21.81 4.11 -10.01
CA ALA A 347 -21.89 3.97 -8.56
C ALA A 347 -22.92 4.95 -7.96
N GLU A 348 -23.16 6.11 -8.60
CA GLU A 348 -24.15 7.10 -8.18
C GLU A 348 -25.55 6.49 -8.08
N THR A 349 -25.97 5.70 -9.07
CA THR A 349 -27.27 5.02 -9.03
C THR A 349 -27.37 3.96 -7.93
N GLN A 350 -26.24 3.43 -7.45
CA GLN A 350 -26.14 2.48 -6.34
C GLN A 350 -26.02 3.18 -4.98
N GLN A 351 -25.99 4.51 -4.95
CA GLN A 351 -25.70 5.32 -3.74
C GLN A 351 -24.36 4.92 -3.12
N LYS A 352 -23.34 4.73 -3.96
CA LYS A 352 -21.98 4.33 -3.63
C LYS A 352 -20.98 5.21 -4.35
N SER A 353 -19.72 5.07 -3.99
CA SER A 353 -18.62 5.85 -4.55
C SER A 353 -17.41 4.98 -4.82
N ILE A 354 -16.69 5.28 -5.91
CA ILE A 354 -15.48 4.57 -6.33
C ILE A 354 -14.27 5.46 -6.11
N SER A 355 -13.19 4.88 -5.56
CA SER A 355 -11.92 5.55 -5.44
C SER A 355 -10.75 4.62 -5.79
N PHE A 356 -9.62 5.22 -6.17
CA PHE A 356 -8.34 4.54 -6.42
C PHE A 356 -8.40 3.36 -7.38
N PRO A 357 -8.97 3.47 -8.61
CA PRO A 357 -8.93 2.37 -9.55
C PRO A 357 -7.48 1.98 -9.85
N ARG A 358 -7.21 0.67 -9.97
CA ARG A 358 -5.90 0.11 -10.31
C ARG A 358 -6.06 -1.10 -11.24
N PRO A 359 -5.75 -0.98 -12.53
CA PRO A 359 -5.76 -2.12 -13.44
C PRO A 359 -4.59 -3.06 -13.13
N SER A 360 -4.81 -4.36 -13.22
CA SER A 360 -3.75 -5.36 -13.24
C SER A 360 -2.87 -5.19 -14.49
N TYR A 361 -1.58 -5.52 -14.39
CA TYR A 361 -0.64 -5.30 -15.50
C TYR A 361 -0.85 -6.25 -16.68
N ASP A 362 -1.56 -7.37 -16.48
CA ASP A 362 -2.00 -8.27 -17.56
C ASP A 362 -3.29 -7.76 -18.25
N GLY A 363 -3.92 -6.71 -17.72
CA GLY A 363 -5.13 -6.10 -18.26
C GLY A 363 -6.40 -6.91 -18.03
N ARG A 364 -6.36 -7.96 -17.21
CA ARG A 364 -7.50 -8.81 -16.91
C ARG A 364 -8.44 -8.17 -15.90
N PHE A 365 -7.90 -7.61 -14.80
CA PHE A 365 -8.69 -7.11 -13.69
C PHE A 365 -8.47 -5.62 -13.46
N LEU A 366 -9.46 -4.98 -12.85
CA LEU A 366 -9.36 -3.64 -12.29
C LEU A 366 -9.84 -3.68 -10.83
N CYS A 367 -8.92 -3.44 -9.90
CA CYS A 367 -9.24 -3.32 -8.48
C CYS A 367 -9.61 -1.87 -8.15
N TYR A 368 -10.61 -1.66 -7.30
CA TYR A 368 -11.03 -0.34 -6.84
C TYR A 368 -11.58 -0.42 -5.42
N THR A 369 -11.59 0.72 -4.71
CA THR A 369 -12.28 0.83 -3.42
C THR A 369 -13.70 1.31 -3.64
N PHE A 370 -14.66 0.68 -2.97
CA PHE A 370 -16.08 0.97 -3.04
C PHE A 370 -16.57 1.36 -1.64
N SER A 371 -17.09 2.58 -1.49
CA SER A 371 -17.54 3.18 -0.24
C SER A 371 -18.94 3.77 -0.40
N ASP A 372 -19.53 4.24 0.69
CA ASP A 372 -20.88 4.82 0.65
C ASP A 372 -20.91 6.15 -0.10
N TYR A 373 -19.89 6.99 0.05
CA TYR A 373 -19.80 8.29 -0.60
C TYR A 373 -18.35 8.80 -0.67
N GLY A 374 -18.12 9.92 -1.32
CA GLY A 374 -16.86 10.65 -1.30
C GLY A 374 -15.73 9.96 -2.05
N GLN A 375 -14.52 10.51 -1.91
CA GLN A 375 -13.33 10.00 -2.57
C GLN A 375 -12.23 9.51 -1.61
N PHE A 376 -12.28 9.89 -0.33
CA PHE A 376 -11.20 9.64 0.62
C PHE A 376 -11.52 8.46 1.53
N SER A 377 -11.69 7.31 0.91
CA SER A 377 -12.21 6.08 1.49
C SER A 377 -11.39 5.48 2.63
N ILE A 378 -10.14 5.92 2.87
CA ILE A 378 -9.26 5.32 3.90
C ILE A 378 -9.77 5.52 5.33
N TRP A 379 -10.75 6.41 5.56
CA TRP A 379 -11.41 6.62 6.85
C TRP A 379 -12.84 6.12 6.89
N HIS A 380 -13.32 5.53 5.79
CA HIS A 380 -14.66 4.97 5.68
C HIS A 380 -14.64 3.50 6.13
N HIS A 381 -15.27 3.19 7.25
CA HIS A 381 -15.29 1.83 7.82
C HIS A 381 -15.90 0.80 6.87
N GLU A 382 -16.86 1.24 6.07
CA GLU A 382 -17.59 0.42 5.10
C GLU A 382 -16.87 0.30 3.75
N ALA A 383 -15.67 0.85 3.62
CA ALA A 383 -14.94 0.85 2.36
C ALA A 383 -14.27 -0.49 2.10
N ASP A 384 -14.72 -1.19 1.07
CA ASP A 384 -14.26 -2.50 0.63
C ASP A 384 -13.50 -2.46 -0.69
N LEU A 385 -12.59 -3.40 -0.90
CA LEU A 385 -12.01 -3.66 -2.21
C LEU A 385 -12.98 -4.44 -3.10
N HIS A 386 -13.05 -4.03 -4.35
CA HIS A 386 -13.77 -4.72 -5.40
C HIS A 386 -12.82 -5.03 -6.56
N LEU A 387 -13.04 -6.16 -7.24
CA LEU A 387 -12.21 -6.62 -8.35
C LEU A 387 -13.10 -6.85 -9.57
N LEU A 388 -13.04 -5.94 -10.55
CA LEU A 388 -13.76 -6.05 -11.80
C LEU A 388 -12.97 -6.89 -12.80
N ASP A 389 -13.55 -7.94 -13.35
CA ASP A 389 -13.03 -8.65 -14.53
C ASP A 389 -13.36 -7.82 -15.78
N LEU A 390 -12.35 -7.23 -16.41
CA LEU A 390 -12.51 -6.36 -17.57
C LEU A 390 -12.94 -7.11 -18.84
N ILE A 391 -12.88 -8.44 -18.84
CA ILE A 391 -13.33 -9.27 -19.99
C ILE A 391 -14.82 -9.60 -19.86
N THR A 392 -15.26 -9.99 -18.68
CA THR A 392 -16.65 -10.39 -18.44
C THR A 392 -17.54 -9.22 -18.03
N GLY A 393 -16.96 -8.15 -17.46
CA GLY A 393 -17.69 -7.03 -16.87
C GLY A 393 -18.29 -7.35 -15.49
N GLU A 394 -17.94 -8.50 -14.89
CA GLU A 394 -18.46 -8.93 -13.59
C GLU A 394 -17.44 -8.70 -12.47
N ASN A 395 -17.94 -8.46 -11.24
CA ASN A 395 -17.08 -8.37 -10.07
C ASN A 395 -16.73 -9.76 -9.54
N CYS A 396 -15.45 -10.00 -9.28
CA CYS A 396 -14.96 -11.16 -8.54
C CYS A 396 -15.13 -10.94 -7.03
N PRO A 397 -15.53 -11.95 -6.26
CA PRO A 397 -15.69 -11.80 -4.82
C PRO A 397 -14.37 -11.51 -4.10
N MET A 398 -14.33 -10.44 -3.28
CA MET A 398 -13.18 -10.05 -2.46
C MET A 398 -13.39 -10.37 -0.96
N THR A 399 -14.43 -11.11 -0.58
CA THR A 399 -14.81 -11.38 0.81
C THR A 399 -13.73 -12.07 1.64
N ALA A 400 -12.79 -12.77 1.01
CA ALA A 400 -11.66 -13.37 1.72
C ALA A 400 -10.57 -12.35 2.08
N ALA A 401 -10.53 -11.21 1.40
CA ALA A 401 -9.56 -10.14 1.62
C ALA A 401 -10.13 -8.97 2.42
N ASN A 402 -11.42 -8.66 2.27
CA ASN A 402 -12.11 -7.59 3.00
C ASN A 402 -12.38 -7.97 4.46
N SER A 403 -12.66 -6.98 5.30
CA SER A 403 -12.94 -7.10 6.73
C SER A 403 -14.13 -6.21 7.13
N ASP A 404 -14.36 -6.09 8.44
CA ASP A 404 -15.38 -5.18 8.99
C ASP A 404 -14.88 -3.72 9.14
N ASP A 405 -13.70 -3.39 8.58
CA ASP A 405 -13.14 -2.04 8.61
C ASP A 405 -12.50 -1.73 7.22
N THR A 406 -12.05 -0.53 7.03
CA THR A 406 -11.54 0.01 5.76
C THR A 406 -10.51 -0.85 5.05
N GLU A 407 -10.68 -1.08 3.76
CA GLU A 407 -9.68 -1.52 2.79
C GLU A 407 -9.54 -0.49 1.67
N SER A 408 -8.32 0.06 1.50
CA SER A 408 -8.05 1.07 0.46
C SER A 408 -6.58 1.12 0.06
N PHE A 409 -6.20 2.08 -0.81
CA PHE A 409 -4.83 2.30 -1.26
C PHE A 409 -4.14 1.01 -1.77
N HIS A 410 -4.81 0.31 -2.64
CA HIS A 410 -4.33 -0.97 -3.17
C HIS A 410 -3.41 -0.79 -4.39
N ASN A 411 -2.57 -1.79 -4.62
CA ASN A 411 -1.69 -1.91 -5.77
C ASN A 411 -1.46 -3.39 -6.09
N CYS A 412 -1.13 -3.74 -7.33
CA CYS A 412 -0.85 -5.13 -7.71
C CYS A 412 0.59 -5.33 -8.16
N THR A 413 1.09 -6.56 -8.02
CA THR A 413 2.40 -6.99 -8.53
C THR A 413 2.46 -6.98 -10.05
N THR A 414 3.68 -6.93 -10.60
CA THR A 414 3.90 -6.92 -12.05
C THR A 414 3.44 -8.19 -12.75
N ASN A 415 3.38 -9.33 -12.04
CA ASN A 415 2.77 -10.56 -12.54
C ASN A 415 1.25 -10.62 -12.38
N SER A 416 0.62 -9.58 -11.78
CA SER A 416 -0.82 -9.47 -11.58
C SER A 416 -1.44 -10.56 -10.68
N ARG A 417 -0.65 -11.14 -9.77
CA ARG A 417 -1.09 -12.25 -8.90
C ARG A 417 -1.22 -11.85 -7.43
N TRP A 418 -0.62 -10.76 -7.01
CA TRP A 418 -0.69 -10.29 -5.63
C TRP A 418 -1.25 -8.88 -5.59
N ILE A 419 -2.14 -8.64 -4.63
CA ILE A 419 -2.63 -7.30 -4.30
C ILE A 419 -2.12 -6.96 -2.90
N VAL A 420 -1.52 -5.77 -2.75
CA VAL A 420 -1.26 -5.13 -1.46
C VAL A 420 -2.28 -4.02 -1.25
N PHE A 421 -2.70 -3.83 -0.02
CA PHE A 421 -3.63 -2.75 0.35
C PHE A 421 -3.44 -2.32 1.80
N SER A 422 -3.92 -1.12 2.12
CA SER A 422 -3.94 -0.60 3.48
C SER A 422 -5.27 -0.93 4.15
N SER A 423 -5.25 -1.52 5.33
CA SER A 423 -6.45 -1.85 6.11
C SER A 423 -6.35 -1.35 7.55
N ARG A 424 -7.48 -0.98 8.15
CA ARG A 424 -7.60 -0.59 9.56
C ARG A 424 -8.09 -1.72 10.47
N ARG A 425 -8.33 -2.91 9.94
CA ARG A 425 -8.91 -4.07 10.62
C ARG A 425 -8.25 -4.46 11.95
N ASP A 426 -7.01 -4.02 12.17
CA ASP A 426 -6.22 -4.39 13.34
C ASP A 426 -6.67 -3.63 14.60
N ASP A 427 -6.86 -2.32 14.48
CA ASP A 427 -7.16 -1.44 15.63
C ASP A 427 -8.14 -0.28 15.32
N GLY A 428 -8.65 -0.17 14.12
CA GLY A 428 -9.56 0.88 13.68
C GLY A 428 -8.92 2.28 13.54
N LEU A 429 -7.60 2.41 13.79
CA LEU A 429 -6.91 3.68 13.79
C LEU A 429 -5.74 3.73 12.82
N PHE A 430 -4.82 2.78 12.92
CA PHE A 430 -3.63 2.72 12.07
C PHE A 430 -3.87 1.81 10.89
N THR A 431 -3.59 2.29 9.68
CA THR A 431 -3.55 1.41 8.52
C THR A 431 -2.31 0.54 8.55
N ARG A 432 -2.48 -0.74 8.23
CA ARG A 432 -1.41 -1.73 8.07
C ARG A 432 -1.45 -2.32 6.66
N PRO A 433 -0.30 -2.71 6.08
CA PRO A 433 -0.28 -3.35 4.76
C PRO A 433 -0.71 -4.82 4.88
N TYR A 434 -1.67 -5.20 4.04
CA TYR A 434 -2.14 -6.57 3.88
C TYR A 434 -1.96 -7.01 2.44
N PHE A 435 -1.80 -8.32 2.25
CA PHE A 435 -1.63 -8.95 0.94
C PHE A 435 -2.66 -10.04 0.74
N CYS A 436 -3.13 -10.18 -0.50
CA CYS A 436 -3.90 -11.36 -0.92
C CYS A 436 -3.44 -11.83 -2.29
N HIS A 437 -3.57 -13.13 -2.55
CA HIS A 437 -3.33 -13.73 -3.87
C HIS A 437 -4.59 -13.69 -4.69
N VAL A 438 -4.44 -13.45 -5.98
CA VAL A 438 -5.52 -13.49 -6.99
C VAL A 438 -5.09 -14.44 -8.10
N ASP A 439 -5.83 -15.52 -8.31
CA ASP A 439 -5.53 -16.45 -9.40
C ASP A 439 -6.02 -15.93 -10.77
N THR A 440 -5.73 -16.70 -11.81
CA THR A 440 -6.15 -16.35 -13.18
C THR A 440 -7.66 -16.33 -13.39
N ASP A 441 -8.43 -16.95 -12.52
CA ASP A 441 -9.89 -16.97 -12.56
C ASP A 441 -10.53 -15.88 -11.69
N GLY A 442 -9.71 -15.04 -11.02
CA GLY A 442 -10.18 -13.98 -10.12
C GLY A 442 -10.55 -14.46 -8.72
N ARG A 443 -10.13 -15.69 -8.33
CA ARG A 443 -10.33 -16.14 -6.95
C ARG A 443 -9.32 -15.49 -6.03
N VAL A 444 -9.82 -14.92 -4.96
CA VAL A 444 -9.03 -14.18 -3.97
C VAL A 444 -8.86 -15.01 -2.70
N THR A 445 -7.64 -15.05 -2.18
CA THR A 445 -7.31 -15.77 -0.93
C THR A 445 -7.47 -14.87 0.29
N LYS A 446 -7.46 -15.49 1.51
CA LYS A 446 -7.43 -14.77 2.77
C LYS A 446 -6.24 -13.80 2.80
N ALA A 447 -6.49 -12.58 3.24
CA ALA A 447 -5.45 -11.57 3.40
C ALA A 447 -4.54 -11.89 4.60
N PHE A 448 -3.24 -11.52 4.46
CA PHE A 448 -2.27 -11.59 5.54
C PHE A 448 -1.49 -10.29 5.68
N MET A 449 -1.14 -9.94 6.91
CA MET A 449 -0.40 -8.71 7.25
C MET A 449 1.07 -8.81 6.82
N LEU A 450 1.69 -7.68 6.46
CA LEU A 450 3.12 -7.59 6.13
C LEU A 450 3.99 -8.19 7.25
N PRO A 451 4.79 -9.24 6.96
CA PRO A 451 5.60 -9.91 7.96
C PRO A 451 6.65 -9.00 8.60
N GLN A 452 6.88 -9.18 9.89
CA GLN A 452 7.88 -8.48 10.68
C GLN A 452 8.66 -9.46 11.55
N ARG A 453 9.91 -9.12 11.93
CA ARG A 453 10.73 -9.98 12.80
C ARG A 453 10.04 -10.22 14.14
N ASN A 454 9.56 -9.17 14.79
CA ASN A 454 8.66 -9.22 15.95
C ASN A 454 7.44 -8.35 15.63
N PRO A 455 6.34 -8.94 15.12
CA PRO A 455 5.21 -8.15 14.61
C PRO A 455 4.49 -7.37 15.71
N ARG A 456 4.33 -7.96 16.91
CA ARG A 456 3.66 -7.28 18.02
C ARG A 456 4.42 -6.02 18.43
N GLN A 457 5.72 -6.15 18.71
CA GLN A 457 6.54 -5.01 19.07
C GLN A 457 6.59 -3.97 17.95
N PHE A 458 6.82 -4.41 16.72
CA PHE A 458 6.93 -3.52 15.56
C PHE A 458 5.67 -2.65 15.37
N TYR A 459 4.49 -3.26 15.37
CA TYR A 459 3.24 -2.53 15.11
C TYR A 459 2.76 -1.73 16.33
N ARG A 460 2.97 -2.23 17.57
CA ARG A 460 2.64 -1.51 18.78
C ARG A 460 3.49 -0.25 18.96
N ASP A 461 4.79 -0.32 18.67
CA ASP A 461 5.71 0.80 18.88
C ASP A 461 5.72 1.79 17.72
N ARG A 462 5.06 1.46 16.60
CA ARG A 462 4.97 2.31 15.42
C ARG A 462 3.64 3.05 15.37
N PHE A 463 3.62 4.27 15.88
CA PHE A 463 2.47 5.17 15.89
C PHE A 463 2.25 5.88 14.54
N LEU A 464 2.39 5.15 13.43
CA LEU A 464 2.26 5.65 12.06
C LEU A 464 1.42 4.70 11.23
N SER A 465 0.60 5.27 10.35
CA SER A 465 -0.17 4.55 9.33
C SER A 465 0.66 4.32 8.08
N PHE A 466 0.48 3.16 7.46
CA PHE A 466 1.03 2.80 6.15
C PHE A 466 0.03 3.18 5.07
N ASN A 467 0.36 4.18 4.26
CA ASN A 467 -0.51 4.65 3.19
C ASN A 467 0.12 4.46 1.82
N VAL A 468 -0.73 4.17 0.84
CA VAL A 468 -0.37 4.05 -0.58
C VAL A 468 0.81 3.10 -0.78
N PRO A 469 0.70 1.82 -0.32
CA PRO A 469 1.72 0.84 -0.62
C PRO A 469 1.77 0.58 -2.13
N GLU A 470 2.95 0.63 -2.72
CA GLU A 470 3.18 0.38 -4.14
C GLU A 470 4.31 -0.62 -4.31
N PHE A 471 4.09 -1.66 -5.11
CA PHE A 471 5.11 -2.65 -5.42
C PHE A 471 6.22 -2.06 -6.27
N ILE A 472 7.45 -2.49 -5.99
CA ILE A 472 8.64 -2.18 -6.78
C ILE A 472 9.40 -3.45 -7.14
N ILE A 473 9.94 -3.49 -8.36
CA ILE A 473 10.63 -4.67 -8.90
C ILE A 473 12.11 -4.75 -8.54
N ALA A 474 12.66 -3.66 -7.98
CA ALA A 474 14.07 -3.55 -7.60
C ALA A 474 14.26 -2.41 -6.59
N PRO A 475 15.40 -2.36 -5.87
CA PRO A 475 15.74 -1.24 -5.00
C PRO A 475 15.70 0.10 -5.73
N THR A 476 15.09 1.12 -5.11
CA THR A 476 14.90 2.44 -5.75
C THR A 476 16.21 3.19 -5.95
N ARG A 477 17.25 2.90 -5.18
CA ARG A 477 18.51 3.63 -5.17
C ARG A 477 18.29 5.14 -5.11
N PHE A 478 17.33 5.55 -4.28
CA PHE A 478 16.96 6.95 -4.14
C PHE A 478 17.90 7.65 -3.17
N ASP A 479 18.51 8.77 -3.62
CA ASP A 479 19.36 9.61 -2.76
C ASP A 479 18.50 10.71 -2.12
N GLY A 480 17.98 10.45 -0.93
CA GLY A 480 17.14 11.38 -0.18
C GLY A 480 17.84 12.69 0.18
N ARG A 481 19.17 12.66 0.44
CA ARG A 481 19.95 13.88 0.72
C ARG A 481 20.09 14.78 -0.51
N LYS A 482 20.28 14.17 -1.68
CA LYS A 482 20.30 14.91 -2.95
C LYS A 482 18.91 15.47 -3.27
N ALA A 483 17.87 14.69 -3.09
CA ALA A 483 16.50 15.13 -3.27
C ALA A 483 16.15 16.31 -2.34
N THR A 484 16.51 16.24 -1.06
CA THR A 484 16.32 17.33 -0.09
C THR A 484 17.05 18.61 -0.52
N ARG A 485 18.28 18.52 -1.04
CA ARG A 485 19.00 19.69 -1.56
C ARG A 485 18.27 20.32 -2.74
N ILE A 486 17.76 19.51 -3.68
CA ILE A 486 16.99 19.97 -4.84
C ILE A 486 15.68 20.65 -4.38
N ILE A 487 15.01 20.12 -3.34
CA ILE A 487 13.81 20.72 -2.77
C ILE A 487 14.12 22.10 -2.17
N ASN A 488 15.18 22.21 -1.38
CA ASN A 488 15.54 23.45 -0.67
C ASN A 488 16.19 24.52 -1.59
N ASP A 489 16.74 24.12 -2.73
CA ASP A 489 17.34 25.05 -3.72
C ASP A 489 16.27 25.85 -4.50
N GLU A 490 15.01 25.50 -4.39
CA GLU A 490 13.86 26.14 -5.06
C GLU A 490 13.95 26.27 -6.57
N SER A 491 15.01 25.72 -7.18
CA SER A 491 15.12 25.64 -8.63
C SER A 491 14.09 24.65 -9.17
N ARG A 492 13.11 25.15 -9.91
CA ARG A 492 12.01 24.36 -10.49
C ARG A 492 11.96 24.53 -12.00
N ARG A 493 11.85 23.41 -12.70
CA ARG A 493 11.46 23.44 -14.11
C ARG A 493 9.95 23.53 -14.20
N ASN A 494 9.43 24.49 -14.95
CA ASN A 494 7.99 24.59 -15.13
C ASN A 494 7.48 23.56 -16.15
N PHE A 495 6.28 23.04 -15.93
CA PHE A 495 5.54 22.34 -16.96
C PHE A 495 5.13 23.33 -18.06
N GLY A 496 5.26 22.91 -19.31
CA GLY A 496 4.63 23.56 -20.45
C GLY A 496 3.20 23.08 -20.61
N VAL A 497 2.43 23.76 -21.44
CA VAL A 497 1.08 23.34 -21.87
C VAL A 497 1.10 23.21 -23.38
N ARG A 498 0.56 22.10 -23.89
CA ARG A 498 0.40 21.88 -25.33
C ARG A 498 -0.57 22.94 -25.87
N LYS A 499 -0.16 23.59 -26.94
CA LYS A 499 -0.96 24.60 -27.66
C LYS A 499 -1.94 23.95 -28.63
#